data_867d2f0c838fadaa3c4527dad983ec05
#
_entry.id   867d2f0c838fadaa3c4527dad983ec05
#
_cell.length_a   1.000
_cell.length_b   1.000
_cell.length_c   1.000
_cell.angle_alpha   90.00
_cell.angle_beta   90.00
_cell.angle_gamma   90.00
#
_symmetry.space_group_name_H-M   'P 1'
#
loop_
_entity.id
_entity.type
_entity.pdbx_description
1 polymer ?
#
loop_
_entity_poly.entity_id
_entity_poly.type
_entity_poly.pdbx_seq_one_letter_code
_entity_poly.pdbx_strand_id
1 'polypeptide(L)'
;MVLIVTPLGRVRIGGTEATPDYSYAGWLAMLFAAGMGIGLVFFGVSEPMSHFSSALGGVNIENGVRTDWAPLGGAVGDTDAASALGMAATIYHWALHPWSIYALLALGLAIFSFNKGLPLTTPAFAKYRAAVYSPYFLPT
;
A
#
# COMPACT_ATOMS: atom_id res chain seq x y z
N MET A 1 6.61 -12.59 0.24
CA MET A 1 7.07 -13.98 -0.01
C MET A 1 7.56 -14.69 1.25
N VAL A 2 8.33 -14.06 2.13
CA VAL A 2 8.85 -14.71 3.36
C VAL A 2 7.74 -15.30 4.24
N LEU A 3 6.62 -14.58 4.46
CA LEU A 3 5.51 -15.05 5.27
C LEU A 3 4.82 -16.31 4.73
N ILE A 4 4.84 -16.52 3.41
CA ILE A 4 4.17 -17.67 2.76
C ILE A 4 4.95 -18.97 3.03
N VAL A 5 6.27 -18.90 3.09
CA VAL A 5 7.15 -20.06 3.19
C VAL A 5 7.66 -20.32 4.62
N THR A 6 7.38 -19.44 5.56
CA THR A 6 7.79 -19.54 6.96
C THR A 6 6.65 -19.97 7.87
N PRO A 7 6.94 -20.52 9.07
CA PRO A 7 5.91 -20.82 10.07
C PRO A 7 5.08 -19.61 10.51
N LEU A 8 5.61 -18.38 10.30
CA LEU A 8 4.90 -17.13 10.62
C LEU A 8 3.60 -16.97 9.81
N GLY A 9 3.52 -17.52 8.60
CA GLY A 9 2.30 -17.48 7.79
C GLY A 9 1.15 -18.33 8.35
N ARG A 10 1.43 -19.16 9.35
CA ARG A 10 0.41 -19.99 10.03
C ARG A 10 -0.15 -19.34 11.31
N VAL A 11 0.42 -18.21 11.71
CA VAL A 11 -0.07 -17.47 12.88
C VAL A 11 -1.46 -16.93 12.59
N ARG A 12 -2.45 -17.33 13.37
CA ARG A 12 -3.81 -16.84 13.24
C ARG A 12 -3.92 -15.43 13.85
N ILE A 13 -4.49 -14.52 13.09
CA ILE A 13 -4.86 -13.20 13.59
C ILE A 13 -6.12 -13.36 14.43
N GLY A 14 -6.09 -12.90 15.68
CA GLY A 14 -7.20 -13.09 16.61
C GLY A 14 -7.04 -14.26 17.59
N GLY A 15 -5.90 -14.97 17.54
CA GLY A 15 -5.60 -16.07 18.45
C GLY A 15 -5.90 -17.46 17.88
N THR A 16 -5.64 -18.50 18.68
CA THR A 16 -5.73 -19.90 18.25
C THR A 16 -7.14 -20.34 17.88
N GLU A 17 -8.14 -19.75 18.52
CA GLU A 17 -9.56 -20.08 18.32
C GLU A 17 -10.25 -19.21 17.27
N ALA A 18 -9.52 -18.26 16.68
CA ALA A 18 -10.09 -17.36 15.65
C ALA A 18 -10.52 -18.14 14.40
N THR A 19 -11.75 -17.89 13.98
CA THR A 19 -12.35 -18.42 12.75
C THR A 19 -12.59 -17.29 11.76
N PRO A 20 -12.57 -17.53 10.43
CA PRO A 20 -12.89 -16.53 9.45
C PRO A 20 -14.33 -16.03 9.59
N ASP A 21 -14.55 -14.71 9.59
CA ASP A 21 -15.87 -14.07 9.63
C ASP A 21 -16.63 -14.22 8.30
N TYR A 22 -15.92 -14.44 7.21
CA TYR A 22 -16.46 -14.51 5.87
C TYR A 22 -16.06 -15.80 5.16
N SER A 23 -16.92 -16.29 4.27
CA SER A 23 -16.55 -17.37 3.36
C SER A 23 -15.41 -16.92 2.43
N TYR A 24 -14.62 -17.87 1.93
CA TYR A 24 -13.52 -17.57 1.01
C TYR A 24 -13.99 -16.79 -0.23
N ALA A 25 -15.13 -17.18 -0.81
CA ALA A 25 -15.70 -16.47 -1.97
C ALA A 25 -16.16 -15.05 -1.61
N GLY A 26 -16.79 -14.85 -0.44
CA GLY A 26 -17.17 -13.53 0.04
C GLY A 26 -15.97 -12.62 0.29
N TRP A 27 -14.93 -13.15 0.93
CA TRP A 27 -13.68 -12.43 1.16
C TRP A 27 -13.00 -12.03 -0.17
N LEU A 28 -12.92 -12.97 -1.12
CA LEU A 28 -12.34 -12.71 -2.44
C LEU A 28 -13.15 -11.64 -3.21
N ALA A 29 -14.49 -11.72 -3.16
CA ALA A 29 -15.37 -10.73 -3.78
C ALA A 29 -15.18 -9.32 -3.19
N MET A 30 -15.02 -9.20 -1.87
CA MET A 30 -14.74 -7.92 -1.21
C MET A 30 -13.38 -7.34 -1.63
N LEU A 31 -12.33 -8.17 -1.66
CA LEU A 31 -11.02 -7.74 -2.13
C LEU A 31 -11.05 -7.30 -3.60
N PHE A 32 -11.77 -8.05 -4.43
CA PHE A 32 -11.91 -7.75 -5.84
C PHE A 32 -12.68 -6.43 -6.04
N ALA A 33 -13.78 -6.23 -5.35
CA ALA A 33 -14.56 -4.99 -5.43
C ALA A 33 -13.76 -3.76 -5.00
N ALA A 34 -13.00 -3.85 -3.91
CA ALA A 34 -12.18 -2.76 -3.41
C ALA A 34 -10.97 -2.45 -4.32
N GLY A 35 -10.27 -3.48 -4.79
CA GLY A 35 -9.05 -3.31 -5.58
C GLY A 35 -9.31 -3.05 -7.06
N MET A 36 -10.27 -3.75 -7.65
CA MET A 36 -10.53 -3.72 -9.10
C MET A 36 -11.55 -2.67 -9.51
N GLY A 37 -12.54 -2.35 -8.66
CA GLY A 37 -13.61 -1.43 -9.03
C GLY A 37 -13.09 -0.02 -9.31
N ILE A 38 -12.43 0.60 -8.37
CA ILE A 38 -11.88 1.96 -8.51
C ILE A 38 -10.44 1.90 -9.07
N GLY A 39 -9.60 1.05 -8.50
CA GLY A 39 -8.19 0.98 -8.86
C GLY A 39 -8.00 0.67 -10.34
N LEU A 40 -8.37 -0.53 -10.76
CA LEU A 40 -8.06 -0.99 -12.11
C LEU A 40 -8.95 -0.34 -13.18
N VAL A 41 -10.25 -0.21 -12.94
CA VAL A 41 -11.17 0.32 -13.95
C VAL A 41 -10.93 1.79 -14.22
N PHE A 42 -10.73 2.59 -13.18
CA PHE A 42 -10.51 4.04 -13.35
C PHE A 42 -9.04 4.36 -13.64
N PHE A 43 -8.12 3.90 -12.81
CA PHE A 43 -6.71 4.27 -12.91
C PHE A 43 -5.91 3.42 -13.90
N GLY A 44 -6.41 2.28 -14.33
CA GLY A 44 -5.73 1.41 -15.31
C GLY A 44 -5.47 2.06 -16.66
N VAL A 45 -6.26 3.07 -17.04
CA VAL A 45 -6.07 3.86 -18.24
C VAL A 45 -5.56 5.26 -17.93
N SER A 46 -6.15 5.95 -16.94
CA SER A 46 -5.84 7.35 -16.65
C SER A 46 -4.41 7.54 -16.16
N GLU A 47 -3.88 6.62 -15.36
CA GLU A 47 -2.56 6.76 -14.80
C GLU A 47 -1.42 6.55 -15.81
N PRO A 48 -1.41 5.48 -16.64
CA PRO A 48 -0.43 5.36 -17.71
C PRO A 48 -0.43 6.55 -18.67
N MET A 49 -1.61 7.07 -19.01
CA MET A 49 -1.74 8.23 -19.90
C MET A 49 -1.22 9.53 -19.26
N SER A 50 -1.50 9.74 -17.98
CA SER A 50 -0.95 10.87 -17.23
C SER A 50 0.56 10.82 -17.15
N HIS A 51 1.12 9.67 -16.82
CA HIS A 51 2.57 9.50 -16.75
C HIS A 51 3.23 9.61 -18.11
N PHE A 52 2.60 9.09 -19.16
CA PHE A 52 3.06 9.27 -20.55
C PHE A 52 3.13 10.75 -20.91
N SER A 53 2.03 11.48 -20.70
CA SER A 53 1.98 12.92 -21.02
C SER A 53 3.01 13.72 -20.25
N SER A 54 3.18 13.43 -18.97
CA SER A 54 4.19 14.08 -18.13
C SER A 54 5.61 13.72 -18.55
N ALA A 55 5.87 12.46 -18.91
CA ALA A 55 7.18 12.04 -19.40
C ALA A 55 7.54 12.70 -20.73
N LEU A 56 6.59 12.77 -21.66
CA LEU A 56 6.78 13.41 -22.96
C LEU A 56 6.96 14.93 -22.84
N GLY A 57 6.25 15.58 -21.92
CA GLY A 57 6.41 17.02 -21.64
C GLY A 57 7.70 17.40 -20.93
N GLY A 58 8.33 16.43 -20.29
CA GLY A 58 9.58 16.66 -19.56
C GLY A 58 9.37 17.14 -18.13
N VAL A 59 10.46 17.54 -17.50
CA VAL A 59 10.49 17.97 -16.10
C VAL A 59 10.27 19.47 -16.00
N ASN A 60 9.27 19.89 -15.23
CA ASN A 60 9.03 21.28 -14.90
C ASN A 60 9.67 21.63 -13.56
N ILE A 61 10.48 22.68 -13.56
CA ILE A 61 11.15 23.18 -12.35
C ILE A 61 10.78 24.65 -12.16
N GLU A 62 10.17 24.98 -11.03
CA GLU A 62 9.84 26.34 -10.62
C GLU A 62 10.56 26.65 -9.31
N ASN A 63 11.33 27.74 -9.30
CA ASN A 63 12.12 28.15 -8.11
C ASN A 63 13.01 27.04 -7.53
N GLY A 64 13.58 26.18 -8.39
CA GLY A 64 14.42 25.06 -7.99
C GLY A 64 13.67 23.85 -7.44
N VAL A 65 12.33 23.87 -7.44
CA VAL A 65 11.48 22.77 -7.01
C VAL A 65 10.79 22.16 -8.22
N ARG A 66 10.77 20.84 -8.28
CA ARG A 66 10.06 20.11 -9.31
C ARG A 66 8.55 20.16 -9.06
N THR A 67 7.77 20.58 -10.07
CA THR A 67 6.31 20.78 -9.96
C THR A 67 5.48 19.81 -10.80
N ASP A 68 6.14 18.90 -11.53
CA ASP A 68 5.48 17.90 -12.36
C ASP A 68 5.51 16.48 -11.75
N TRP A 69 4.81 15.57 -12.43
CA TRP A 69 4.78 14.15 -12.13
C TRP A 69 5.58 13.29 -13.12
N ALA A 70 6.43 13.91 -13.96
CA ALA A 70 7.19 13.17 -14.95
C ALA A 70 8.09 12.10 -14.27
N PRO A 71 7.94 10.82 -14.60
CA PRO A 71 8.75 9.78 -14.01
C PRO A 71 10.20 9.91 -14.48
N LEU A 72 11.14 9.72 -13.58
CA LEU A 72 12.58 9.61 -13.85
C LEU A 72 13.16 10.73 -14.76
N GLY A 73 12.59 11.94 -14.71
CA GLY A 73 13.08 13.08 -15.47
C GLY A 73 12.48 13.25 -16.87
N GLY A 74 11.56 12.38 -17.25
CA GLY A 74 10.84 12.48 -18.52
C GLY A 74 11.59 11.91 -19.72
N ALA A 75 10.98 12.05 -20.89
CA ALA A 75 11.49 11.60 -22.19
C ALA A 75 11.01 12.55 -23.30
N VAL A 76 11.51 13.80 -23.28
CA VAL A 76 11.06 14.85 -24.20
C VAL A 76 11.37 14.47 -25.65
N GLY A 77 10.34 14.50 -26.49
CA GLY A 77 10.46 14.22 -27.92
C GLY A 77 10.60 12.73 -28.29
N ASP A 78 10.63 11.82 -27.32
CA ASP A 78 10.73 10.39 -27.52
C ASP A 78 9.46 9.69 -26.99
N THR A 79 8.54 9.36 -27.89
CA THR A 79 7.27 8.72 -27.56
C THR A 79 7.43 7.30 -27.03
N ASP A 80 8.42 6.56 -27.50
CA ASP A 80 8.64 5.18 -27.06
C ASP A 80 9.22 5.15 -25.65
N ALA A 81 10.20 6.00 -25.37
CA ALA A 81 10.73 6.17 -24.03
C ALA A 81 9.67 6.72 -23.06
N ALA A 82 8.84 7.68 -23.48
CA ALA A 82 7.76 8.22 -22.66
C ALA A 82 6.72 7.15 -22.33
N SER A 83 6.37 6.28 -23.30
CA SER A 83 5.46 5.15 -23.09
C SER A 83 6.04 4.14 -22.10
N ALA A 84 7.30 3.78 -22.25
CA ALA A 84 8.00 2.86 -21.36
C ALA A 84 8.07 3.41 -19.92
N LEU A 85 8.42 4.70 -19.75
CA LEU A 85 8.45 5.37 -18.46
C LEU A 85 7.06 5.45 -17.80
N GLY A 86 6.04 5.80 -18.58
CA GLY A 86 4.66 5.89 -18.11
C GLY A 86 4.14 4.55 -17.61
N MET A 87 4.39 3.50 -18.37
CA MET A 87 4.01 2.13 -17.99
C MET A 87 4.81 1.63 -16.78
N ALA A 88 6.12 1.87 -16.75
CA ALA A 88 6.96 1.48 -15.61
C ALA A 88 6.53 2.16 -14.32
N ALA A 89 6.20 3.46 -14.36
CA ALA A 89 5.70 4.21 -13.20
C ALA A 89 4.36 3.64 -12.70
N THR A 90 3.45 3.34 -13.61
CA THR A 90 2.15 2.73 -13.28
C THR A 90 2.30 1.36 -12.67
N ILE A 91 3.13 0.48 -13.24
CA ILE A 91 3.40 -0.85 -12.69
C ILE A 91 4.07 -0.75 -11.33
N TYR A 92 5.02 0.17 -11.16
CA TYR A 92 5.65 0.39 -9.86
C TYR A 92 4.64 0.82 -8.80
N HIS A 93 3.74 1.75 -9.15
CA HIS A 93 2.70 2.23 -8.25
C HIS A 93 1.68 1.13 -7.91
N TRP A 94 1.18 0.39 -8.90
CA TRP A 94 0.08 -0.56 -8.69
C TRP A 94 0.51 -1.99 -8.36
N ALA A 95 1.64 -2.46 -8.85
CA ALA A 95 1.99 -3.87 -8.72
C ALA A 95 2.89 -4.19 -7.52
N LEU A 96 3.74 -3.27 -7.07
CA LEU A 96 4.79 -3.61 -6.13
C LEU A 96 4.77 -2.76 -4.84
N HIS A 97 5.05 -1.49 -4.96
CA HIS A 97 5.43 -0.67 -3.82
C HIS A 97 4.27 -0.34 -2.86
N PRO A 98 3.12 0.22 -3.29
CA PRO A 98 2.03 0.56 -2.39
C PRO A 98 1.38 -0.64 -1.73
N TRP A 99 1.28 -1.76 -2.43
CA TRP A 99 0.70 -2.97 -1.85
C TRP A 99 1.53 -3.51 -0.69
N SER A 100 2.84 -3.37 -0.72
CA SER A 100 3.68 -3.74 0.42
C SER A 100 3.44 -2.82 1.62
N ILE A 101 3.26 -1.52 1.42
CA ILE A 101 2.94 -0.56 2.48
C ILE A 101 1.56 -0.86 3.06
N TYR A 102 0.54 -1.03 2.22
CA TYR A 102 -0.81 -1.39 2.67
C TYR A 102 -0.84 -2.72 3.43
N ALA A 103 -0.13 -3.73 2.94
CA ALA A 103 -0.04 -5.02 3.61
C ALA A 103 0.59 -4.90 5.00
N LEU A 104 1.66 -4.14 5.16
CA LEU A 104 2.31 -3.91 6.45
C LEU A 104 1.40 -3.14 7.43
N LEU A 105 0.73 -2.09 6.95
CA LEU A 105 -0.21 -1.33 7.77
C LEU A 105 -1.41 -2.17 8.18
N ALA A 106 -2.00 -2.91 7.24
CA ALA A 106 -3.14 -3.78 7.50
C ALA A 106 -2.78 -4.89 8.50
N LEU A 107 -1.62 -5.53 8.32
CA LEU A 107 -1.13 -6.55 9.24
C LEU A 107 -0.87 -5.99 10.64
N GLY A 108 -0.24 -4.81 10.71
CA GLY A 108 -0.01 -4.12 11.98
C GLY A 108 -1.33 -3.79 12.69
N LEU A 109 -2.29 -3.18 12.00
CA LEU A 109 -3.60 -2.89 12.55
C LEU A 109 -4.33 -4.15 13.01
N ALA A 110 -4.29 -5.22 12.21
CA ALA A 110 -4.92 -6.49 12.54
C ALA A 110 -4.33 -7.11 13.81
N ILE A 111 -3.00 -7.16 13.93
CA ILE A 111 -2.33 -7.68 15.13
C ILE A 111 -2.70 -6.85 16.36
N PHE A 112 -2.63 -5.53 16.27
CA PHE A 112 -2.94 -4.68 17.43
C PHE A 112 -4.42 -4.75 17.81
N SER A 113 -5.32 -4.80 16.86
CA SER A 113 -6.75 -4.87 17.16
C SER A 113 -7.18 -6.24 17.64
N PHE A 114 -6.86 -7.28 16.89
CA PHE A 114 -7.37 -8.63 17.20
C PHE A 114 -6.57 -9.34 18.29
N ASN A 115 -5.24 -9.17 18.34
CA ASN A 115 -4.41 -9.86 19.31
C ASN A 115 -4.16 -9.06 20.59
N LYS A 116 -4.27 -7.72 20.53
CA LYS A 116 -4.05 -6.82 21.67
C LYS A 116 -5.31 -6.11 22.15
N GLY A 117 -6.46 -6.32 21.50
CA GLY A 117 -7.73 -5.71 21.89
C GLY A 117 -7.79 -4.19 21.75
N LEU A 118 -6.95 -3.61 20.89
CA LEU A 118 -6.95 -2.17 20.64
C LEU A 118 -7.98 -1.79 19.56
N PRO A 119 -8.48 -0.55 19.55
CA PRO A 119 -9.38 -0.08 18.50
C PRO A 119 -8.78 -0.22 17.10
N LEU A 120 -9.60 -0.55 16.11
CA LEU A 120 -9.19 -0.65 14.70
C LEU A 120 -9.02 0.76 14.08
N THR A 121 -8.09 1.53 14.63
CA THR A 121 -7.81 2.92 14.22
C THR A 121 -6.33 3.22 14.28
N THR A 122 -5.87 4.15 13.45
CA THR A 122 -4.46 4.59 13.45
C THR A 122 -3.98 5.13 14.82
N PRO A 123 -4.79 5.82 15.64
CA PRO A 123 -4.39 6.18 17.00
C PRO A 123 -4.07 5.01 17.94
N ALA A 124 -4.48 3.78 17.60
CA ALA A 124 -4.15 2.60 18.39
C ALA A 124 -2.63 2.38 18.50
N PHE A 125 -1.88 2.66 17.45
CA PHE A 125 -0.42 2.59 17.48
C PHE A 125 0.20 3.61 18.44
N ALA A 126 -0.33 4.83 18.48
CA ALA A 126 0.14 5.87 19.37
C ALA A 126 -0.15 5.54 20.85
N LYS A 127 -1.34 4.99 21.14
CA LYS A 127 -1.70 4.52 22.49
C LYS A 127 -0.81 3.38 22.95
N TYR A 128 -0.55 2.39 22.08
CA TYR A 128 0.33 1.27 22.41
C TYR A 128 1.75 1.74 22.70
N ARG A 129 2.28 2.64 21.87
CA ARG A 129 3.60 3.25 22.11
C ARG A 129 3.65 4.00 23.44
N ALA A 130 2.63 4.80 23.73
CA ALA A 130 2.57 5.53 25.00
C ALA A 130 2.49 4.59 26.21
N ALA A 131 1.75 3.47 26.10
CA ALA A 131 1.68 2.47 27.17
C ALA A 131 3.00 1.72 27.36
N VAL A 132 3.66 1.31 26.27
CA VAL A 132 4.93 0.56 26.34
C VAL A 132 6.10 1.41 26.84
N TYR A 133 6.11 2.69 26.49
CA TYR A 133 7.17 3.63 26.93
C TYR A 133 6.78 4.45 28.16
N SER A 134 5.64 4.16 28.79
CA SER A 134 5.29 4.78 30.06
C SER A 134 6.22 4.30 31.16
N PRO A 135 6.79 5.19 32.00
CA PRO A 135 7.66 4.80 33.10
C PRO A 135 6.98 3.90 34.15
N TYR A 136 5.64 3.79 34.09
CA TYR A 136 4.87 2.91 34.98
C TYR A 136 4.75 1.45 34.48
N PHE A 137 5.29 1.14 33.30
CA PHE A 137 5.23 -0.20 32.71
C PHE A 137 6.56 -0.96 32.77
N LEU A 138 7.59 -0.37 33.39
CA LEU A 138 8.81 -1.11 33.72
C LEU A 138 8.57 -1.84 35.05
N PRO A 139 8.60 -3.18 35.06
CA PRO A 139 8.59 -3.90 36.34
C PRO A 139 9.86 -3.49 37.13
N THR A 140 9.63 -3.03 38.35
CA THR A 140 10.68 -2.85 39.37
C THR A 140 11.31 -4.19 39.70
#